data_4b7db627431b367b23c6d5ced2aee346
#
_entry.id   4b7db627431b367b23c6d5ced2aee346
#
_cell.length_a   1.000
_cell.length_b   1.000
_cell.length_c   1.000
_cell.angle_alpha   90.00
_cell.angle_beta   90.00
_cell.angle_gamma   90.00
#
_symmetry.space_group_name_H-M   'P 1'
#
loop_
_entity.id
_entity.type
_entity.pdbx_description
1 polymer ?
#
loop_
_entity_poly.entity_id
_entity_poly.type
_entity_poly.pdbx_seq_one_letter_code
_entity_poly.pdbx_strand_id
1 'polypeptide(L)'
;MARAAGERSFTSLAPEINFFPKPEVVKENYIVIGESTFRYPQKNDFEPSTYYEPMRKFVSGNYALSDVDAMNEVVKTHEKYAFVCDLRDSAWLDVNVPKAFDTMFHIFAPALKAPILSVPQTVDLLDTKKGSGFGCSGTKGAAWAHDPLLCSYCVDHPSDWNDTLPVWVCSGKLEVRLTSKDCRCYLICPSWLQMQLQRFCKGQNNQFLESRFKLPSAVGMNLPYEWPKLHAHLHRYSTPGFKTKYFQGDIEKFDSTQYRAFYHLICKLRAHGLHLGGAAKAEFESLYYNIINRVVVLPNGSVVFTKDGNPSGSPNTTTD
;
A
#
# COMPACT_ATOMS: atom_id res chain seq x y z
N MET A 1 -6.35 -35.44 -3.78
CA MET A 1 -6.25 -34.16 -4.53
C MET A 1 -5.63 -33.03 -3.71
N ALA A 2 -5.78 -32.96 -2.39
CA ALA A 2 -5.15 -31.92 -1.55
C ALA A 2 -3.60 -31.96 -1.52
N ARG A 3 -2.97 -33.13 -1.74
CA ARG A 3 -1.50 -33.25 -1.77
C ARG A 3 -0.83 -32.59 -2.99
N ALA A 4 -1.52 -32.51 -4.13
CA ALA A 4 -0.94 -31.87 -5.32
C ALA A 4 -0.92 -30.34 -5.23
N ALA A 5 -1.80 -29.74 -4.44
CA ALA A 5 -1.78 -28.30 -4.17
C ALA A 5 -0.68 -27.92 -3.14
N GLY A 6 -0.37 -28.83 -2.19
CA GLY A 6 0.65 -28.61 -1.17
C GLY A 6 2.10 -28.63 -1.69
N GLU A 7 2.35 -29.23 -2.86
CA GLU A 7 3.67 -29.25 -3.47
C GLU A 7 4.00 -27.98 -4.28
N ARG A 8 2.99 -27.15 -4.58
CA ARG A 8 3.22 -25.79 -5.08
C ARG A 8 3.28 -24.78 -3.94
N SER A 9 4.15 -25.05 -2.98
CA SER A 9 4.46 -24.08 -1.95
C SER A 9 5.00 -22.80 -2.61
N PHE A 10 4.76 -21.63 -1.99
CA PHE A 10 5.33 -20.35 -2.39
C PHE A 10 6.86 -20.39 -2.56
N THR A 11 7.53 -21.40 -2.08
CA THR A 11 8.93 -21.72 -2.37
C THR A 11 9.22 -21.91 -3.86
N SER A 12 8.21 -22.22 -4.69
CA SER A 12 8.38 -22.25 -6.16
C SER A 12 8.61 -20.87 -6.78
N LEU A 13 8.33 -19.78 -6.05
CA LEU A 13 8.66 -18.41 -6.48
C LEU A 13 10.10 -18.01 -6.11
N ALA A 14 10.72 -18.73 -5.17
CA ALA A 14 12.10 -18.51 -4.75
C ALA A 14 13.14 -18.76 -5.88
N PRO A 15 12.93 -19.68 -6.85
CA PRO A 15 13.90 -19.91 -7.93
C PRO A 15 14.15 -18.69 -8.82
N GLU A 16 13.23 -17.72 -8.84
CA GLU A 16 13.38 -16.50 -9.63
C GLU A 16 14.21 -15.41 -8.95
N ILE A 17 14.65 -15.64 -7.71
CA ILE A 17 15.50 -14.72 -6.97
C ILE A 17 16.83 -15.39 -6.65
N ASN A 18 17.91 -14.80 -7.13
CA ASN A 18 19.26 -15.17 -6.77
C ASN A 18 19.77 -14.23 -5.68
N PHE A 19 19.77 -14.69 -4.44
CA PHE A 19 20.24 -13.90 -3.29
C PHE A 19 21.77 -13.81 -3.27
N PHE A 20 22.29 -12.62 -3.03
CA PHE A 20 23.72 -12.40 -2.90
C PHE A 20 24.22 -12.96 -1.56
N PRO A 21 25.39 -13.63 -1.56
CA PRO A 21 26.02 -14.10 -0.32
C PRO A 21 26.38 -12.95 0.63
N LYS A 22 26.64 -11.77 0.05
CA LYS A 22 26.92 -10.53 0.80
C LYS A 22 26.06 -9.40 0.22
N PRO A 23 25.00 -9.01 0.94
CA PRO A 23 24.14 -7.90 0.53
C PRO A 23 24.88 -6.56 0.44
N GLU A 24 24.50 -5.74 -0.50
CA GLU A 24 25.00 -4.37 -0.63
C GLU A 24 24.10 -3.41 0.15
N VAL A 25 24.65 -2.76 1.17
CA VAL A 25 23.95 -1.76 1.95
C VAL A 25 24.09 -0.40 1.28
N VAL A 26 23.05 0.04 0.58
CA VAL A 26 23.00 1.40 0.00
C VAL A 26 22.71 2.42 1.08
N LYS A 27 21.72 2.14 1.94
CA LYS A 27 21.41 2.86 3.19
C LYS A 27 20.85 1.87 4.21
N GLU A 28 20.80 2.27 5.49
CA GLU A 28 20.30 1.43 6.58
C GLU A 28 18.95 0.76 6.26
N ASN A 29 18.05 1.50 5.62
CA ASN A 29 16.70 1.03 5.26
C ASN A 29 16.57 0.57 3.80
N TYR A 30 17.69 0.45 3.06
CA TYR A 30 17.68 0.12 1.64
C TYR A 30 18.90 -0.74 1.30
N ILE A 31 18.68 -2.03 1.17
CA ILE A 31 19.73 -3.03 1.02
C ILE A 31 19.46 -3.82 -0.26
N VAL A 32 20.43 -3.89 -1.17
CA VAL A 32 20.35 -4.76 -2.34
C VAL A 32 20.77 -6.17 -1.91
N ILE A 33 19.86 -7.11 -2.03
CA ILE A 33 20.01 -8.47 -1.50
C ILE A 33 20.12 -9.55 -2.57
N GLY A 34 19.88 -9.20 -3.83
CA GLY A 34 19.92 -10.19 -4.91
C GLY A 34 19.48 -9.63 -6.25
N GLU A 35 19.30 -10.54 -7.19
CA GLU A 35 18.77 -10.27 -8.52
C GLU A 35 17.66 -11.25 -8.87
N SER A 36 16.72 -10.82 -9.73
CA SER A 36 15.64 -11.65 -10.25
C SER A 36 15.56 -11.52 -11.77
N THR A 37 15.21 -12.60 -12.41
CA THR A 37 14.85 -12.62 -13.84
C THR A 37 13.40 -12.24 -14.07
N PHE A 38 12.59 -12.18 -13.01
CA PHE A 38 11.19 -11.80 -13.10
C PHE A 38 11.03 -10.37 -13.62
N ARG A 39 10.19 -10.21 -14.62
CA ARG A 39 9.81 -8.90 -15.17
C ARG A 39 8.29 -8.80 -15.14
N TYR A 40 7.80 -7.78 -14.49
CA TYR A 40 6.36 -7.52 -14.48
C TYR A 40 5.99 -6.82 -15.78
N PRO A 41 4.99 -7.35 -16.54
CA PRO A 41 4.55 -6.71 -17.77
C PRO A 41 4.02 -5.30 -17.46
N GLN A 42 4.61 -4.31 -18.09
CA GLN A 42 4.11 -2.93 -18.00
C GLN A 42 2.83 -2.81 -18.83
N LYS A 43 1.82 -2.15 -18.29
CA LYS A 43 0.61 -1.84 -19.05
C LYS A 43 0.79 -0.52 -19.77
N ASN A 44 0.93 -0.60 -21.07
CA ASN A 44 0.98 0.58 -21.94
C ASN A 44 -0.39 0.92 -22.57
N ASP A 45 -1.45 0.21 -22.17
CA ASP A 45 -2.81 0.37 -22.71
C ASP A 45 -3.47 1.61 -22.10
N PHE A 46 -3.04 2.77 -22.54
CA PHE A 46 -3.71 4.02 -22.25
C PHE A 46 -4.56 4.41 -23.47
N GLU A 47 -5.87 4.27 -23.35
CA GLU A 47 -6.80 4.93 -24.28
C GLU A 47 -7.10 6.33 -23.74
N PRO A 48 -6.71 7.39 -24.45
CA PRO A 48 -7.07 8.74 -24.06
C PRO A 48 -8.59 8.87 -23.96
N SER A 49 -9.06 9.50 -22.90
CA SER A 49 -10.47 9.89 -22.81
C SER A 49 -10.87 10.72 -24.05
N THR A 50 -12.11 10.59 -24.50
CA THR A 50 -12.67 11.43 -25.58
C THR A 50 -12.52 12.93 -25.31
N TYR A 51 -12.32 13.32 -24.06
CA TYR A 51 -12.06 14.70 -23.64
C TYR A 51 -10.58 15.07 -23.67
N TYR A 52 -9.67 14.11 -23.88
CA TYR A 52 -8.23 14.37 -23.81
C TYR A 52 -7.76 15.38 -24.88
N GLU A 53 -8.11 15.17 -26.13
CA GLU A 53 -7.71 16.06 -27.22
C GLU A 53 -8.29 17.50 -27.09
N PRO A 54 -9.58 17.68 -26.78
CA PRO A 54 -10.11 19.01 -26.49
C PRO A 54 -9.42 19.69 -25.30
N MET A 55 -9.06 18.94 -24.25
CA MET A 55 -8.43 19.47 -23.04
C MET A 55 -6.93 19.72 -23.21
N ARG A 56 -6.26 19.00 -24.10
CA ARG A 56 -4.81 19.12 -24.35
C ARG A 56 -4.37 20.54 -24.70
N LYS A 57 -5.18 21.28 -25.45
CA LYS A 57 -4.90 22.67 -25.82
C LYS A 57 -4.94 23.64 -24.62
N PHE A 58 -5.57 23.26 -23.52
CA PHE A 58 -5.63 24.08 -22.29
C PHE A 58 -4.52 23.69 -21.30
N VAL A 59 -3.83 22.58 -21.54
CA VAL A 59 -2.70 22.14 -20.73
C VAL A 59 -1.44 22.70 -21.38
N SER A 60 -0.66 23.50 -20.66
CA SER A 60 0.62 24.00 -21.17
C SER A 60 1.50 22.86 -21.65
N GLY A 61 2.20 23.02 -22.77
CA GLY A 61 2.91 21.96 -23.50
C GLY A 61 4.01 21.17 -22.78
N ASN A 62 4.13 21.33 -21.47
CA ASN A 62 5.13 20.67 -20.62
C ASN A 62 4.62 19.39 -19.96
N TYR A 63 3.46 18.86 -20.36
CA TYR A 63 2.89 17.63 -19.83
C TYR A 63 2.88 16.53 -20.91
N ALA A 64 3.27 15.33 -20.49
CA ALA A 64 3.19 14.13 -21.30
C ALA A 64 2.79 12.92 -20.42
N LEU A 65 2.44 11.81 -21.07
CA LEU A 65 2.35 10.52 -20.38
C LEU A 65 3.74 10.12 -19.90
N SER A 66 3.79 9.59 -18.68
CA SER A 66 5.03 9.02 -18.15
C SER A 66 5.46 7.81 -18.99
N ASP A 67 6.75 7.72 -19.26
CA ASP A 67 7.35 6.52 -19.85
C ASP A 67 7.54 5.46 -18.76
N VAL A 68 6.65 4.47 -18.75
CA VAL A 68 6.70 3.38 -17.76
C VAL A 68 7.83 2.38 -18.04
N ASP A 69 8.38 2.40 -19.25
CA ASP A 69 9.51 1.56 -19.66
C ASP A 69 10.85 2.22 -19.35
N ALA A 70 10.87 3.46 -18.88
CA ALA A 70 12.06 4.15 -18.39
C ALA A 70 12.55 3.55 -17.06
N MET A 71 13.10 2.33 -17.11
CA MET A 71 13.48 1.53 -15.94
C MET A 71 14.35 2.32 -14.96
N ASN A 72 15.31 3.09 -15.46
CA ASN A 72 16.24 3.86 -14.62
C ASN A 72 15.52 4.97 -13.84
N GLU A 73 14.51 5.61 -14.43
CA GLU A 73 13.70 6.62 -13.74
C GLU A 73 12.83 5.97 -12.65
N VAL A 74 12.23 4.82 -12.95
CA VAL A 74 11.41 4.06 -11.99
C VAL A 74 12.26 3.60 -10.81
N VAL A 75 13.47 3.06 -11.07
CA VAL A 75 14.42 2.67 -10.02
C VAL A 75 14.81 3.88 -9.18
N LYS A 76 15.20 4.99 -9.80
CA LYS A 76 15.56 6.24 -9.11
C LYS A 76 14.42 6.76 -8.25
N THR A 77 13.17 6.71 -8.74
CA THR A 77 12.02 7.13 -7.94
C THR A 77 11.70 6.17 -6.80
N HIS A 78 12.09 4.89 -6.91
CA HIS A 78 11.97 3.92 -5.82
C HIS A 78 12.99 4.17 -4.70
N GLU A 79 14.15 4.76 -5.01
CA GLU A 79 15.16 5.12 -3.99
C GLU A 79 14.66 6.10 -2.92
N LYS A 80 13.50 6.74 -3.13
CA LYS A 80 12.85 7.52 -2.06
C LYS A 80 12.61 6.71 -0.79
N TYR A 81 12.42 5.38 -0.90
CA TYR A 81 12.27 4.46 0.23
C TYR A 81 13.60 4.18 0.96
N ALA A 82 14.71 4.73 0.48
CA ALA A 82 15.97 4.75 1.21
C ALA A 82 16.02 5.83 2.32
N PHE A 83 14.89 6.49 2.59
CA PHE A 83 14.76 7.45 3.68
C PHE A 83 15.05 6.78 5.03
N VAL A 84 15.90 7.42 5.82
CA VAL A 84 16.20 7.02 7.19
C VAL A 84 15.75 8.14 8.11
N CYS A 85 14.89 7.81 9.06
CA CYS A 85 14.51 8.77 10.10
C CYS A 85 15.73 9.07 10.98
N ASP A 86 15.96 10.35 11.31
CA ASP A 86 17.00 10.74 12.22
C ASP A 86 16.90 9.96 13.56
N LEU A 87 18.04 9.58 14.13
CA LEU A 87 18.07 8.78 15.36
C LEU A 87 17.36 9.48 16.53
N ARG A 88 17.48 10.79 16.63
CA ARG A 88 16.79 11.56 17.67
C ARG A 88 15.30 11.56 17.47
N ASP A 89 14.84 11.77 16.22
CA ASP A 89 13.44 11.79 15.86
C ASP A 89 12.82 10.40 15.99
N SER A 90 13.53 9.35 15.55
CA SER A 90 13.07 7.96 15.68
C SER A 90 12.91 7.54 17.14
N ALA A 91 13.85 7.86 18.00
CA ALA A 91 13.76 7.59 19.45
C ALA A 91 12.58 8.33 20.09
N TRP A 92 12.34 9.57 19.68
CA TRP A 92 11.19 10.33 20.16
C TRP A 92 9.86 9.71 19.68
N LEU A 93 9.78 9.33 18.40
CA LEU A 93 8.60 8.69 17.81
C LEU A 93 8.29 7.34 18.48
N ASP A 94 9.30 6.50 18.68
CA ASP A 94 9.13 5.18 19.32
C ASP A 94 8.57 5.28 20.77
N VAL A 95 8.86 6.38 21.45
CA VAL A 95 8.35 6.63 22.82
C VAL A 95 6.99 7.30 22.83
N ASN A 96 6.75 8.26 21.93
CA ASN A 96 5.58 9.15 22.03
C ASN A 96 4.39 8.74 21.16
N VAL A 97 4.64 8.13 19.98
CA VAL A 97 3.55 7.66 19.12
C VAL A 97 2.66 6.63 19.84
N PRO A 98 3.19 5.63 20.57
CA PRO A 98 2.34 4.68 21.30
C PRO A 98 1.43 5.32 22.37
N LYS A 99 1.84 6.48 22.95
CA LYS A 99 1.03 7.20 23.94
C LYS A 99 -0.23 7.82 23.36
N ALA A 100 -0.28 7.99 22.03
CA ALA A 100 -1.46 8.52 21.35
C ALA A 100 -2.58 7.49 21.20
N PHE A 101 -2.38 6.23 21.60
CA PHE A 101 -3.31 5.13 21.34
C PHE A 101 -4.75 5.45 21.82
N ASP A 102 -4.92 5.81 23.09
CA ASP A 102 -6.24 6.03 23.65
C ASP A 102 -6.96 7.20 22.97
N THR A 103 -6.24 8.30 22.73
CA THR A 103 -6.79 9.47 22.03
C THR A 103 -7.19 9.11 20.61
N MET A 104 -6.32 8.46 19.85
CA MET A 104 -6.60 8.06 18.47
C MET A 104 -7.72 7.03 18.42
N PHE A 105 -7.72 6.05 19.34
CA PHE A 105 -8.81 5.08 19.39
C PHE A 105 -10.16 5.75 19.67
N HIS A 106 -10.21 6.67 20.60
CA HIS A 106 -11.44 7.43 20.88
C HIS A 106 -11.95 8.18 19.64
N ILE A 107 -11.07 8.84 18.91
CA ILE A 107 -11.41 9.60 17.69
C ILE A 107 -11.92 8.68 16.58
N PHE A 108 -11.24 7.56 16.34
CA PHE A 108 -11.48 6.68 15.18
C PHE A 108 -12.34 5.45 15.49
N ALA A 109 -12.71 5.22 16.74
CA ALA A 109 -13.50 4.06 17.15
C ALA A 109 -14.74 3.78 16.29
N PRO A 110 -15.49 4.79 15.81
CA PRO A 110 -16.64 4.55 14.93
C PRO A 110 -16.28 3.86 13.60
N ALA A 111 -15.06 4.09 13.10
CA ALA A 111 -14.58 3.50 11.87
C ALA A 111 -13.81 2.19 12.07
N LEU A 112 -13.32 1.93 13.30
CA LEU A 112 -12.50 0.76 13.58
C LEU A 112 -13.30 -0.51 13.93
N LYS A 113 -14.58 -0.36 14.31
CA LYS A 113 -15.45 -1.49 14.65
C LYS A 113 -16.11 -2.04 13.39
N ALA A 114 -15.59 -3.12 12.86
CA ALA A 114 -16.15 -3.79 11.69
C ALA A 114 -15.93 -5.31 11.77
N PRO A 115 -16.76 -6.13 11.15
CA PRO A 115 -16.53 -7.57 11.09
C PRO A 115 -15.35 -7.89 10.18
N ILE A 116 -14.64 -8.97 10.52
CA ILE A 116 -13.67 -9.60 9.64
C ILE A 116 -14.46 -10.28 8.50
N LEU A 117 -14.02 -10.08 7.26
CA LEU A 117 -14.69 -10.69 6.12
C LEU A 117 -14.32 -12.16 5.98
N SER A 118 -15.26 -12.97 5.51
CA SER A 118 -14.97 -14.31 5.03
C SER A 118 -14.17 -14.26 3.72
N VAL A 119 -13.57 -15.39 3.34
CA VAL A 119 -12.81 -15.49 2.09
C VAL A 119 -13.66 -15.16 0.86
N PRO A 120 -14.85 -15.78 0.67
CA PRO A 120 -15.70 -15.46 -0.47
C PRO A 120 -16.04 -13.97 -0.52
N GLN A 121 -16.43 -13.37 0.61
CA GLN A 121 -16.71 -11.92 0.67
C GLN A 121 -15.49 -11.07 0.29
N THR A 122 -14.29 -11.52 0.67
CA THR A 122 -13.07 -10.78 0.33
C THR A 122 -12.76 -10.91 -1.16
N VAL A 123 -12.92 -12.09 -1.74
CA VAL A 123 -12.72 -12.33 -3.18
C VAL A 123 -13.65 -11.46 -4.02
N ASP A 124 -14.93 -11.39 -3.65
CA ASP A 124 -15.95 -10.60 -4.36
C ASP A 124 -15.62 -9.09 -4.36
N LEU A 125 -14.90 -8.63 -3.34
CA LEU A 125 -14.52 -7.21 -3.19
C LEU A 125 -13.17 -6.85 -3.82
N LEU A 126 -12.39 -7.83 -4.27
CA LEU A 126 -11.10 -7.57 -4.88
C LEU A 126 -11.25 -7.10 -6.33
N ASP A 127 -10.44 -6.09 -6.68
CA ASP A 127 -10.36 -5.64 -8.06
C ASP A 127 -9.57 -6.66 -8.90
N THR A 128 -10.32 -7.52 -9.59
CA THR A 128 -9.77 -8.60 -10.42
C THR A 128 -8.98 -8.09 -11.64
N LYS A 129 -9.14 -6.81 -12.01
CA LYS A 129 -8.43 -6.18 -13.12
C LYS A 129 -7.02 -5.71 -12.75
N LYS A 130 -6.71 -5.63 -11.47
CA LYS A 130 -5.38 -5.22 -10.98
C LYS A 130 -4.37 -6.36 -11.08
N GLY A 131 -3.09 -5.97 -11.12
CA GLY A 131 -1.98 -6.91 -11.19
C GLY A 131 -1.93 -7.87 -10.01
N SER A 132 -1.49 -9.11 -10.29
CA SER A 132 -1.40 -10.20 -9.31
C SER A 132 -0.13 -10.18 -8.46
N GLY A 133 0.90 -9.45 -8.88
CA GLY A 133 2.17 -9.35 -8.14
C GLY A 133 3.23 -10.34 -8.59
N PHE A 134 4.24 -10.56 -7.77
CA PHE A 134 5.40 -11.40 -8.06
C PHE A 134 5.00 -12.84 -8.38
N GLY A 135 5.67 -13.43 -9.35
CA GLY A 135 5.46 -14.82 -9.80
C GLY A 135 4.23 -15.02 -10.69
N CYS A 136 3.38 -14.01 -10.84
CA CYS A 136 2.18 -14.08 -11.67
C CYS A 136 2.19 -12.98 -12.72
N SER A 137 2.27 -13.34 -13.98
CA SER A 137 2.06 -12.38 -15.08
C SER A 137 0.56 -12.18 -15.29
N GLY A 138 0.10 -10.92 -15.29
CA GLY A 138 -1.29 -10.60 -15.60
C GLY A 138 -2.12 -10.07 -14.44
N THR A 139 -3.43 -10.18 -14.57
CA THR A 139 -4.40 -9.70 -13.59
C THR A 139 -4.71 -10.76 -12.53
N LYS A 140 -5.21 -10.32 -11.37
CA LYS A 140 -5.68 -11.23 -10.31
C LYS A 140 -6.77 -12.17 -10.80
N GLY A 141 -7.69 -11.68 -11.63
CA GLY A 141 -8.74 -12.50 -12.20
C GLY A 141 -8.20 -13.64 -13.07
N ALA A 142 -7.18 -13.37 -13.89
CA ALA A 142 -6.51 -14.38 -14.70
C ALA A 142 -5.73 -15.40 -13.83
N ALA A 143 -5.01 -14.91 -12.81
CA ALA A 143 -4.26 -15.77 -11.90
C ALA A 143 -5.19 -16.72 -11.11
N TRP A 144 -6.33 -16.23 -10.66
CA TRP A 144 -7.29 -17.03 -9.89
C TRP A 144 -8.11 -17.96 -10.76
N ALA A 145 -8.42 -17.60 -12.01
CA ALA A 145 -9.02 -18.52 -12.96
C ALA A 145 -8.09 -19.70 -13.26
N HIS A 146 -6.77 -19.49 -13.19
CA HIS A 146 -5.78 -20.52 -13.40
C HIS A 146 -5.57 -21.42 -12.18
N ASP A 147 -5.65 -20.86 -10.96
CA ASP A 147 -5.52 -21.59 -9.71
C ASP A 147 -6.45 -21.03 -8.61
N PRO A 148 -7.74 -21.41 -8.65
CA PRO A 148 -8.71 -20.99 -7.63
C PRO A 148 -8.35 -21.49 -6.22
N LEU A 149 -7.61 -22.62 -6.13
CA LEU A 149 -7.19 -23.19 -4.86
C LEU A 149 -6.07 -22.40 -4.18
N LEU A 150 -5.31 -21.62 -4.94
CA LEU A 150 -4.26 -20.79 -4.39
C LEU A 150 -4.82 -19.78 -3.37
N CYS A 151 -5.96 -19.17 -3.67
CA CYS A 151 -6.63 -18.26 -2.76
C CYS A 151 -7.17 -18.94 -1.50
N SER A 152 -7.79 -20.11 -1.65
CA SER A 152 -8.30 -20.90 -0.52
C SER A 152 -7.17 -21.38 0.36
N TYR A 153 -6.12 -21.94 -0.25
CA TYR A 153 -4.94 -22.43 0.46
C TYR A 153 -4.30 -21.31 1.29
N CYS A 154 -4.13 -20.16 0.69
CA CYS A 154 -3.55 -19.00 1.36
C CYS A 154 -4.35 -18.55 2.57
N VAL A 155 -5.62 -18.83 2.67
CA VAL A 155 -6.47 -18.44 3.79
C VAL A 155 -6.54 -19.52 4.87
N ASP A 156 -6.53 -20.77 4.45
CA ASP A 156 -6.70 -21.91 5.35
C ASP A 156 -5.39 -22.28 6.08
N HIS A 157 -4.24 -21.81 5.56
CA HIS A 157 -2.90 -22.14 6.08
C HIS A 157 -2.06 -20.87 6.36
N PRO A 158 -2.50 -19.97 7.23
CA PRO A 158 -1.78 -18.73 7.51
C PRO A 158 -0.40 -18.98 8.16
N SER A 159 -0.19 -20.11 8.83
CA SER A 159 1.10 -20.49 9.42
C SER A 159 2.21 -20.71 8.39
N ASP A 160 1.85 -21.17 7.19
CA ASP A 160 2.81 -21.44 6.13
C ASP A 160 3.38 -20.16 5.50
N TRP A 161 2.81 -19.01 5.85
CA TRP A 161 3.22 -17.69 5.32
C TRP A 161 4.25 -17.00 6.18
N ASN A 162 4.34 -17.35 7.45
CA ASN A 162 5.40 -16.83 8.31
C ASN A 162 6.78 -17.20 7.80
N ASP A 163 6.86 -18.30 7.02
CA ASP A 163 8.09 -18.80 6.41
C ASP A 163 8.30 -18.28 4.97
N THR A 164 7.31 -17.57 4.40
CA THR A 164 7.37 -17.07 3.02
C THR A 164 7.48 -15.56 3.00
N LEU A 165 8.65 -15.06 2.65
CA LEU A 165 8.89 -13.63 2.51
C LEU A 165 8.03 -13.05 1.38
N PRO A 166 7.13 -12.09 1.66
CA PRO A 166 6.31 -11.48 0.63
C PRO A 166 7.16 -10.62 -0.30
N VAL A 167 7.17 -10.96 -1.57
CA VAL A 167 7.92 -10.22 -2.59
C VAL A 167 6.99 -9.24 -3.29
N TRP A 168 7.29 -7.96 -3.14
CA TRP A 168 6.63 -6.87 -3.83
C TRP A 168 7.26 -6.64 -5.20
N VAL A 169 6.52 -6.06 -6.12
CA VAL A 169 7.04 -5.69 -7.44
C VAL A 169 6.92 -4.18 -7.61
N CYS A 170 8.02 -3.55 -8.01
CA CYS A 170 8.05 -2.15 -8.40
C CYS A 170 7.71 -2.01 -9.89
N SER A 171 6.82 -1.09 -10.22
CA SER A 171 6.38 -0.81 -11.58
C SER A 171 6.27 0.69 -11.81
N GLY A 172 6.41 1.15 -13.05
CA GLY A 172 6.18 2.53 -13.46
C GLY A 172 4.68 2.86 -13.43
N LYS A 173 4.34 4.07 -12.99
CA LYS A 173 2.96 4.55 -12.95
C LYS A 173 2.63 5.33 -14.21
N LEU A 174 1.71 4.80 -15.02
CA LEU A 174 1.21 5.50 -16.20
C LEU A 174 0.29 6.65 -15.77
N GLU A 175 0.76 7.88 -15.92
CA GLU A 175 0.03 9.09 -15.57
C GLU A 175 0.51 10.29 -16.40
N VAL A 176 -0.33 11.31 -16.58
CA VAL A 176 0.07 12.57 -17.20
C VAL A 176 0.88 13.40 -16.21
N ARG A 177 2.08 13.80 -16.59
CA ARG A 177 3.03 14.53 -15.75
C ARG A 177 3.75 15.64 -16.51
N LEU A 178 4.39 16.54 -15.75
CA LEU A 178 5.40 17.43 -16.30
C LEU A 178 6.55 16.62 -16.90
N THR A 179 6.98 16.96 -18.11
CA THR A 179 8.07 16.27 -18.81
C THR A 179 9.42 16.36 -18.08
N SER A 180 9.56 17.32 -17.18
CA SER A 180 10.76 17.48 -16.34
C SER A 180 10.79 16.56 -15.11
N LYS A 181 9.75 15.74 -14.87
CA LYS A 181 9.66 14.86 -13.70
C LYS A 181 9.81 13.41 -14.12
N ASP A 182 10.68 12.67 -13.42
CA ASP A 182 10.89 11.24 -13.59
C ASP A 182 9.59 10.44 -13.45
N CYS A 183 9.48 9.29 -14.11
CA CYS A 183 8.35 8.38 -13.96
C CYS A 183 8.20 7.95 -12.48
N ARG A 184 6.99 8.08 -11.94
CA ARG A 184 6.74 7.61 -10.57
C ARG A 184 6.68 6.09 -10.53
N CYS A 185 7.23 5.54 -9.45
CA CYS A 185 7.03 4.12 -9.14
C CYS A 185 5.78 3.90 -8.28
N TYR A 186 5.20 2.73 -8.39
CA TYR A 186 4.27 2.19 -7.42
C TYR A 186 4.64 0.73 -7.11
N LEU A 187 4.26 0.26 -5.93
CA LEU A 187 4.55 -1.09 -5.50
C LEU A 187 3.29 -1.96 -5.65
N ILE A 188 3.45 -3.13 -6.21
CA ILE A 188 2.38 -4.12 -6.36
C ILE A 188 2.50 -5.08 -5.19
N CYS A 189 1.45 -5.12 -4.37
CA CYS A 189 1.35 -6.03 -3.23
C CYS A 189 1.20 -7.48 -3.72
N PRO A 190 1.88 -8.45 -3.11
CA PRO A 190 1.62 -9.86 -3.34
C PRO A 190 0.13 -10.17 -3.12
N SER A 191 -0.49 -10.94 -4.02
CA SER A 191 -1.94 -11.17 -4.00
C SER A 191 -2.43 -11.77 -2.69
N TRP A 192 -1.69 -12.71 -2.12
CA TRP A 192 -2.05 -13.34 -0.84
C TRP A 192 -2.01 -12.34 0.33
N LEU A 193 -0.94 -11.52 0.43
CA LEU A 193 -0.84 -10.49 1.47
C LEU A 193 -1.98 -9.47 1.32
N GLN A 194 -2.28 -9.08 0.09
CA GLN A 194 -3.41 -8.19 -0.18
C GLN A 194 -4.74 -8.81 0.23
N MET A 195 -4.96 -10.10 -0.06
CA MET A 195 -6.18 -10.82 0.33
C MET A 195 -6.38 -10.78 1.83
N GLN A 196 -5.36 -11.13 2.60
CA GLN A 196 -5.45 -11.15 4.05
C GLN A 196 -5.65 -9.75 4.66
N LEU A 197 -4.92 -8.76 4.18
CA LEU A 197 -5.14 -7.38 4.61
C LEU A 197 -6.56 -6.91 4.32
N GLN A 198 -7.10 -7.24 3.15
CA GLN A 198 -8.50 -6.93 2.81
C GLN A 198 -9.48 -7.65 3.72
N ARG A 199 -9.23 -8.92 4.04
CA ARG A 199 -10.08 -9.70 4.92
C ARG A 199 -10.25 -9.05 6.29
N PHE A 200 -9.18 -8.57 6.87
CA PHE A 200 -9.20 -7.89 8.17
C PHE A 200 -9.66 -6.43 8.06
N CYS A 201 -9.16 -5.69 7.08
CA CYS A 201 -9.25 -4.23 7.08
C CYS A 201 -10.39 -3.67 6.22
N LYS A 202 -10.93 -4.41 5.24
CA LYS A 202 -11.89 -3.84 4.28
C LYS A 202 -13.15 -3.30 4.94
N GLY A 203 -13.68 -4.00 5.94
CA GLY A 203 -14.82 -3.54 6.73
C GLY A 203 -14.53 -2.19 7.40
N GLN A 204 -13.38 -2.09 8.06
CA GLN A 204 -12.92 -0.84 8.69
C GLN A 204 -12.69 0.27 7.66
N ASN A 205 -12.05 -0.05 6.53
CA ASN A 205 -11.80 0.93 5.46
C ASN A 205 -13.11 1.49 4.90
N ASN A 206 -14.11 0.65 4.70
CA ASN A 206 -15.44 1.09 4.25
C ASN A 206 -16.09 2.01 5.29
N GLN A 207 -16.07 1.64 6.56
CA GLN A 207 -16.62 2.49 7.64
C GLN A 207 -15.86 3.81 7.77
N PHE A 208 -14.54 3.79 7.57
CA PHE A 208 -13.74 5.01 7.55
C PHE A 208 -14.20 5.96 6.44
N LEU A 209 -14.38 5.45 5.22
CA LEU A 209 -14.89 6.24 4.09
C LEU A 209 -16.31 6.76 4.31
N GLU A 210 -17.18 5.96 4.90
CA GLU A 210 -18.57 6.34 5.21
C GLU A 210 -18.64 7.37 6.35
N SER A 211 -17.68 7.32 7.26
CA SER A 211 -17.59 8.22 8.41
C SER A 211 -16.84 9.52 8.09
N ARG A 212 -16.45 9.75 6.83
CA ARG A 212 -15.82 11.01 6.43
C ARG A 212 -16.66 12.21 6.86
N PHE A 213 -16.02 13.30 7.21
CA PHE A 213 -16.61 14.49 7.85
C PHE A 213 -17.15 14.30 9.29
N LYS A 214 -17.39 13.08 9.76
CA LYS A 214 -17.62 12.81 11.19
C LYS A 214 -16.27 12.62 11.91
N LEU A 215 -15.31 12.06 11.20
CA LEU A 215 -13.90 11.96 11.60
C LEU A 215 -13.13 13.20 11.09
N PRO A 216 -11.93 13.47 11.61
CA PRO A 216 -11.05 14.51 11.07
C PRO A 216 -10.41 14.05 9.74
N SER A 217 -11.23 13.60 8.80
CA SER A 217 -10.81 13.07 7.51
C SER A 217 -11.83 13.35 6.43
N ALA A 218 -11.35 13.71 5.24
CA ALA A 218 -12.16 13.86 4.02
C ALA A 218 -11.83 12.78 2.97
N VAL A 219 -11.12 11.72 3.37
CA VAL A 219 -10.76 10.61 2.47
C VAL A 219 -12.02 9.97 1.90
N GLY A 220 -12.02 9.72 0.58
CA GLY A 220 -13.16 9.17 -0.16
C GLY A 220 -14.23 10.20 -0.53
N MET A 221 -13.97 11.50 -0.32
CA MET A 221 -14.87 12.56 -0.73
C MET A 221 -14.95 12.66 -2.27
N ASN A 222 -16.16 12.79 -2.77
CA ASN A 222 -16.41 13.14 -4.17
C ASN A 222 -16.44 14.67 -4.32
N LEU A 223 -15.29 15.26 -4.64
CA LEU A 223 -15.09 16.71 -4.69
C LEU A 223 -16.19 17.47 -5.44
N PRO A 224 -16.58 17.11 -6.67
CA PRO A 224 -17.62 17.85 -7.40
C PRO A 224 -18.96 17.97 -6.67
N TYR A 225 -19.30 16.95 -5.87
CA TYR A 225 -20.62 16.89 -5.22
C TYR A 225 -20.59 17.22 -3.73
N GLU A 226 -19.43 17.04 -3.08
CA GLU A 226 -19.32 17.17 -1.61
C GLU A 226 -18.52 18.40 -1.16
N TRP A 227 -18.11 19.26 -2.08
CA TRP A 227 -17.42 20.51 -1.75
C TRP A 227 -18.14 21.37 -0.68
N PRO A 228 -19.48 21.57 -0.75
CA PRO A 228 -20.18 22.30 0.29
C PRO A 228 -20.07 21.65 1.68
N LYS A 229 -20.03 20.30 1.74
CA LYS A 229 -19.84 19.56 3.00
C LYS A 229 -18.45 19.77 3.56
N LEU A 230 -17.41 19.76 2.70
CA LEU A 230 -16.05 20.07 3.12
C LEU A 230 -15.94 21.48 3.66
N HIS A 231 -16.51 22.44 2.96
CA HIS A 231 -16.56 23.83 3.42
C HIS A 231 -17.22 23.94 4.80
N ALA A 232 -18.39 23.35 4.98
CA ALA A 232 -19.09 23.34 6.27
C ALA A 232 -18.26 22.64 7.37
N HIS A 233 -17.58 21.53 7.02
CA HIS A 233 -16.71 20.80 7.94
C HIS A 233 -15.51 21.65 8.41
N LEU A 234 -14.87 22.37 7.51
CA LEU A 234 -13.75 23.26 7.84
C LEU A 234 -14.19 24.46 8.68
N HIS A 235 -15.43 24.94 8.52
CA HIS A 235 -15.96 26.11 9.21
C HIS A 235 -16.69 25.81 10.52
N ARG A 236 -16.93 24.52 10.83
CA ARG A 236 -17.73 24.12 12.00
C ARG A 236 -17.19 24.61 13.34
N TYR A 237 -15.89 24.88 13.41
CA TYR A 237 -15.21 25.37 14.60
C TYR A 237 -14.92 26.87 14.56
N SER A 238 -15.46 27.59 13.57
CA SER A 238 -15.32 29.03 13.49
C SER A 238 -16.13 29.67 14.59
N THR A 239 -15.48 30.45 15.45
CA THR A 239 -16.15 31.21 16.51
C THR A 239 -16.66 32.54 15.94
N PRO A 240 -17.98 32.87 16.09
CA PRO A 240 -18.47 34.15 15.65
C PRO A 240 -17.69 35.33 16.28
N GLY A 241 -17.34 36.31 15.47
CA GLY A 241 -16.56 37.47 15.90
C GLY A 241 -15.04 37.26 15.89
N PHE A 242 -14.56 36.05 15.69
CA PHE A 242 -13.11 35.78 15.55
C PHE A 242 -12.75 35.45 14.12
N LYS A 243 -11.60 35.97 13.66
CA LYS A 243 -11.05 35.70 12.34
C LYS A 243 -10.42 34.31 12.33
N THR A 244 -11.10 33.32 11.70
CA THR A 244 -10.57 31.97 11.56
C THR A 244 -9.37 31.98 10.64
N LYS A 245 -8.25 31.42 11.09
CA LYS A 245 -7.06 31.18 10.28
C LYS A 245 -7.03 29.74 9.82
N TYR A 246 -6.81 29.54 8.53
CA TYR A 246 -6.61 28.22 7.95
C TYR A 246 -5.12 28.00 7.71
N PHE A 247 -4.67 26.81 8.01
CA PHE A 247 -3.32 26.37 7.70
C PHE A 247 -3.42 25.24 6.67
N GLN A 248 -2.63 25.33 5.61
CA GLN A 248 -2.53 24.30 4.59
C GLN A 248 -1.08 23.83 4.53
N GLY A 249 -0.90 22.52 4.54
CA GLY A 249 0.42 21.88 4.37
C GLY A 249 0.31 20.66 3.48
N ASP A 250 1.39 20.35 2.80
CA ASP A 250 1.58 19.10 2.07
C ASP A 250 2.89 18.46 2.53
N ILE A 251 2.90 17.15 2.65
CA ILE A 251 4.08 16.40 3.10
C ILE A 251 4.76 15.80 1.88
N GLU A 252 5.97 16.30 1.58
CA GLU A 252 6.76 15.79 0.48
C GLU A 252 7.11 14.32 0.69
N LYS A 253 6.88 13.50 -0.35
CA LYS A 253 7.17 12.06 -0.34
C LYS A 253 6.53 11.32 0.84
N PHE A 254 5.32 11.72 1.21
CA PHE A 254 4.60 11.21 2.38
C PHE A 254 4.63 9.68 2.48
N ASP A 255 4.46 8.97 1.36
CA ASP A 255 4.48 7.52 1.29
C ASP A 255 5.83 6.90 1.74
N SER A 256 6.95 7.56 1.50
CA SER A 256 8.28 7.03 1.82
C SER A 256 8.81 7.50 3.18
N THR A 257 8.22 8.54 3.76
CA THR A 257 8.66 9.12 5.05
C THR A 257 7.88 8.62 6.26
N GLN A 258 6.94 7.68 6.04
CA GLN A 258 6.18 7.07 7.12
C GLN A 258 7.08 6.16 7.97
N TYR A 259 7.27 6.55 9.23
CA TYR A 259 8.08 5.77 10.16
C TYR A 259 7.29 4.63 10.80
N ARG A 260 7.94 3.51 11.06
CA ARG A 260 7.33 2.27 11.58
C ARG A 260 6.48 2.43 12.84
N ALA A 261 6.81 3.41 13.71
CA ALA A 261 6.03 3.63 14.95
C ALA A 261 4.55 3.95 14.64
N PHE A 262 4.27 4.66 13.54
CA PHE A 262 2.89 4.94 13.10
C PHE A 262 2.18 3.66 12.67
N TYR A 263 2.85 2.78 11.93
CA TYR A 263 2.28 1.49 11.54
C TYR A 263 1.98 0.58 12.72
N HIS A 264 2.87 0.57 13.71
CA HIS A 264 2.62 -0.17 14.95
C HIS A 264 1.41 0.38 15.71
N LEU A 265 1.25 1.70 15.75
CA LEU A 265 0.07 2.33 16.34
C LEU A 265 -1.19 1.97 15.56
N ILE A 266 -1.18 2.12 14.24
CA ILE A 266 -2.31 1.80 13.37
C ILE A 266 -2.69 0.32 13.49
N CYS A 267 -1.73 -0.58 13.47
CA CYS A 267 -1.94 -2.02 13.65
C CYS A 267 -2.65 -2.29 15.00
N LYS A 268 -2.18 -1.70 16.10
CA LYS A 268 -2.81 -1.83 17.42
C LYS A 268 -4.23 -1.28 17.43
N LEU A 269 -4.46 -0.10 16.85
CA LEU A 269 -5.79 0.52 16.77
C LEU A 269 -6.77 -0.38 16.00
N ARG A 270 -6.38 -0.88 14.85
CA ARG A 270 -7.19 -1.77 14.03
C ARG A 270 -7.46 -3.10 14.71
N ALA A 271 -6.43 -3.74 15.26
CA ALA A 271 -6.56 -5.00 15.99
C ALA A 271 -7.51 -4.87 17.20
N HIS A 272 -7.41 -3.75 17.93
CA HIS A 272 -8.29 -3.46 19.06
C HIS A 272 -9.74 -3.25 18.61
N GLY A 273 -9.94 -2.49 17.53
CA GLY A 273 -11.28 -2.26 16.95
C GLY A 273 -11.95 -3.53 16.41
N LEU A 274 -11.15 -4.51 15.94
CA LEU A 274 -11.60 -5.82 15.50
C LEU A 274 -11.74 -6.82 16.67
N HIS A 275 -11.42 -6.43 17.89
CA HIS A 275 -11.39 -7.31 19.07
C HIS A 275 -10.51 -8.56 18.89
N LEU A 276 -9.36 -8.41 18.19
CA LEU A 276 -8.46 -9.52 17.93
C LEU A 276 -7.73 -9.96 19.21
N GLY A 277 -7.65 -11.28 19.41
CA GLY A 277 -6.88 -11.90 20.47
C GLY A 277 -6.17 -13.15 19.98
N GLY A 278 -5.22 -13.64 20.78
CA GLY A 278 -4.51 -14.89 20.52
C GLY A 278 -3.87 -14.97 19.12
N ALA A 279 -4.07 -16.08 18.42
CA ALA A 279 -3.49 -16.36 17.11
C ALA A 279 -3.91 -15.34 16.03
N ALA A 280 -5.19 -14.91 16.02
CA ALA A 280 -5.68 -13.95 15.03
C ALA A 280 -4.99 -12.58 15.16
N LYS A 281 -4.66 -12.15 16.38
CA LYS A 281 -3.90 -10.94 16.60
C LYS A 281 -2.46 -11.08 16.10
N ALA A 282 -1.81 -12.20 16.39
CA ALA A 282 -0.45 -12.47 15.93
C ALA A 282 -0.38 -12.53 14.39
N GLU A 283 -1.35 -13.18 13.74
CA GLU A 283 -1.50 -13.20 12.30
C GLU A 283 -1.61 -11.76 11.75
N PHE A 284 -2.49 -10.95 12.30
CA PHE A 284 -2.70 -9.57 11.86
C PHE A 284 -1.43 -8.70 12.04
N GLU A 285 -0.75 -8.84 13.16
CA GLU A 285 0.53 -8.13 13.42
C GLU A 285 1.61 -8.55 12.40
N SER A 286 1.66 -9.84 12.02
CA SER A 286 2.57 -10.34 10.98
C SER A 286 2.28 -9.71 9.61
N LEU A 287 1.01 -9.49 9.25
CA LEU A 287 0.67 -8.80 8.00
C LEU A 287 1.22 -7.37 7.97
N TYR A 288 1.11 -6.63 9.08
CA TYR A 288 1.67 -5.27 9.18
C TYR A 288 3.20 -5.27 9.21
N TYR A 289 3.81 -6.28 9.83
CA TYR A 289 5.26 -6.47 9.76
C TYR A 289 5.73 -6.59 8.31
N ASN A 290 5.00 -7.32 7.47
CA ASN A 290 5.29 -7.50 6.06
C ASN A 290 4.99 -6.27 5.18
N ILE A 291 4.21 -5.31 5.67
CA ILE A 291 4.09 -3.99 5.05
C ILE A 291 5.31 -3.13 5.34
N ILE A 292 5.80 -3.17 6.57
CA ILE A 292 6.94 -2.35 7.01
C ILE A 292 8.25 -2.88 6.42
N ASN A 293 8.45 -4.21 6.47
CA ASN A 293 9.67 -4.86 6.00
C ASN A 293 9.38 -5.57 4.67
N ARG A 294 9.97 -5.08 3.60
CA ARG A 294 9.62 -5.52 2.24
C ARG A 294 10.83 -5.99 1.45
N VAL A 295 10.66 -7.09 0.75
CA VAL A 295 11.50 -7.44 -0.40
C VAL A 295 10.81 -6.96 -1.65
N VAL A 296 11.52 -6.23 -2.50
CA VAL A 296 10.98 -5.59 -3.70
C VAL A 296 11.85 -5.96 -4.89
N VAL A 297 11.23 -6.50 -5.94
CA VAL A 297 11.87 -6.67 -7.25
C VAL A 297 11.67 -5.40 -8.05
N LEU A 298 12.78 -4.80 -8.48
CA LEU A 298 12.81 -3.60 -9.30
C LEU A 298 12.74 -3.93 -10.81
N PRO A 299 12.35 -2.99 -11.68
CA PRO A 299 12.25 -3.24 -13.12
C PRO A 299 13.55 -3.66 -13.77
N ASN A 300 14.69 -3.20 -13.26
CA ASN A 300 16.03 -3.59 -13.74
C ASN A 300 16.46 -4.99 -13.25
N GLY A 301 15.68 -5.65 -12.42
CA GLY A 301 15.96 -6.97 -11.85
C GLY A 301 16.61 -6.95 -10.49
N SER A 302 17.07 -5.83 -9.99
CA SER A 302 17.62 -5.76 -8.62
C SER A 302 16.55 -6.13 -7.61
N VAL A 303 16.92 -6.92 -6.61
CA VAL A 303 16.07 -7.26 -5.47
C VAL A 303 16.55 -6.49 -4.26
N VAL A 304 15.68 -5.65 -3.71
CA VAL A 304 16.01 -4.79 -2.59
C VAL A 304 15.16 -5.13 -1.37
N PHE A 305 15.77 -5.01 -0.20
CA PHE A 305 15.05 -5.03 1.07
C PHE A 305 14.90 -3.59 1.57
N THR A 306 13.66 -3.19 1.87
CA THR A 306 13.35 -1.86 2.39
C THR A 306 12.60 -1.94 3.69
N LYS A 307 12.88 -1.00 4.59
CA LYS A 307 12.15 -0.80 5.85
C LYS A 307 11.43 0.53 5.82
N ASP A 308 10.36 0.62 6.60
CA ASP A 308 9.53 1.83 6.74
C ASP A 308 8.83 2.26 5.43
N GLY A 309 8.15 3.38 5.46
CA GLY A 309 7.37 3.89 4.34
C GLY A 309 6.08 3.14 4.05
N ASN A 310 5.12 3.82 3.43
CA ASN A 310 3.82 3.27 3.01
C ASN A 310 3.91 2.79 1.55
N PRO A 311 3.85 1.49 1.29
CA PRO A 311 3.87 1.00 -0.08
C PRO A 311 2.58 1.39 -0.80
N SER A 312 2.70 2.16 -1.89
CA SER A 312 1.56 2.72 -2.63
C SER A 312 0.56 1.69 -3.18
N GLY A 313 0.94 0.41 -3.26
CA GLY A 313 0.06 -0.70 -3.65
C GLY A 313 -0.52 -1.49 -2.47
N SER A 314 -0.30 -1.07 -1.23
CA SER A 314 -1.00 -1.63 -0.09
C SER A 314 -2.51 -1.35 -0.20
N PRO A 315 -3.37 -2.32 0.14
CA PRO A 315 -4.81 -2.10 0.14
C PRO A 315 -5.28 -1.03 1.13
N ASN A 316 -4.45 -0.71 2.11
CA ASN A 316 -4.74 0.25 3.16
C ASN A 316 -4.06 1.61 2.95
N THR A 317 -3.33 1.81 1.86
CA THR A 317 -2.50 3.01 1.61
C THR A 317 -3.21 4.34 1.89
N THR A 318 -4.52 4.40 1.66
CA THR A 318 -5.30 5.64 1.84
C THR A 318 -5.88 5.77 3.25
N THR A 319 -6.02 4.69 3.99
CA THR A 319 -6.70 4.63 5.29
C THR A 319 -5.77 4.40 6.47
N ASP A 320 -4.53 3.98 6.21
CA ASP A 320 -3.45 3.93 7.16
C ASP A 320 -2.65 5.24 7.11
#